data_80b1d6a9f502edd224b742bf6fee6bcd
#
_entry.id   80b1d6a9f502edd224b742bf6fee6bcd
#
_cell.length_a   1.000
_cell.length_b   1.000
_cell.length_c   1.000
_cell.angle_alpha   90.00
_cell.angle_beta   90.00
_cell.angle_gamma   90.00
#
_symmetry.space_group_name_H-M   'P 1'
#
loop_
_entity.id
_entity.type
_entity.pdbx_description
1 polymer ?
#
loop_
_entity_poly.entity_id
_entity_poly.type
_entity_poly.pdbx_seq_one_letter_code
_entity_poly.pdbx_strand_id
1 'polypeptide(L)'
;MSKLSYDWPWKTSSPRLGFVGLGNMGAALATRLAGQSLSVFDNDPTKCDAFAVDGVEVAKSLAELATHSDIIFTCLPTSAVTESVLFGPDGLSPHLSSRHIIVEMTSGDPAQSRDLARRLAESDICFADAPVSGGPRGARDGVIAIIFGGSDPLYKILHPVLSIISCNIFHAGDVGAGHAVKAGNNLLNLICRMATFEVVSLLVNTGVAPDKAVDILQKSSGRNYATEITL
;
A
#
# COMPACT_ATOMS: atom_id res chain seq x y z
N MET A 1 20.58 -0.85 -19.04
CA MET A 1 20.20 -0.30 -17.71
C MET A 1 20.43 1.20 -17.78
N SER A 2 19.35 2.00 -18.00
CA SER A 2 19.43 3.44 -17.91
C SER A 2 19.83 3.79 -16.47
N LYS A 3 20.81 4.66 -16.29
CA LYS A 3 21.12 5.25 -14.99
C LYS A 3 19.99 6.23 -14.69
N LEU A 4 18.91 5.76 -14.03
CA LEU A 4 17.93 6.68 -13.46
C LEU A 4 18.69 7.68 -12.59
N SER A 5 18.69 8.95 -12.99
CA SER A 5 19.30 9.99 -12.19
C SER A 5 18.31 10.30 -11.06
N TYR A 6 18.63 9.88 -9.84
CA TYR A 6 17.85 10.17 -8.64
C TYR A 6 17.99 11.62 -8.17
N ASP A 7 17.95 12.58 -9.11
CA ASP A 7 18.12 13.99 -8.83
C ASP A 7 16.80 14.74 -8.92
N TRP A 8 15.93 14.47 -7.93
CA TRP A 8 14.63 15.11 -7.87
C TRP A 8 14.69 16.52 -7.30
N PRO A 9 13.91 17.48 -7.84
CA PRO A 9 13.92 18.89 -7.45
C PRO A 9 13.52 19.13 -5.99
N TRP A 10 12.82 18.19 -5.36
CA TRP A 10 12.36 18.30 -3.97
C TRP A 10 13.35 17.76 -2.92
N LYS A 11 14.60 17.47 -3.28
CA LYS A 11 15.67 17.18 -2.27
C LYS A 11 15.87 18.32 -1.27
N THR A 12 15.51 19.54 -1.64
CA THR A 12 15.62 20.76 -0.81
C THR A 12 14.28 21.28 -0.31
N SER A 13 13.15 20.61 -0.67
CA SER A 13 11.78 20.96 -0.25
C SER A 13 10.99 19.69 -0.01
N SER A 14 9.87 19.76 0.72
CA SER A 14 8.96 18.61 0.87
C SER A 14 8.31 18.28 -0.47
N PRO A 15 8.23 16.97 -0.86
CA PRO A 15 7.56 16.58 -2.08
C PRO A 15 6.05 16.83 -1.99
N ARG A 16 5.42 17.12 -3.12
CA ARG A 16 3.96 17.15 -3.24
C ARG A 16 3.47 15.72 -3.44
N LEU A 17 2.44 15.34 -2.71
CA LEU A 17 1.94 13.97 -2.67
C LEU A 17 0.62 13.86 -3.42
N GLY A 18 0.48 12.83 -4.23
CA GLY A 18 -0.79 12.41 -4.83
C GLY A 18 -1.25 11.10 -4.21
N PHE A 19 -2.55 10.92 -4.04
CA PHE A 19 -3.11 9.65 -3.58
C PHE A 19 -4.33 9.26 -4.43
N VAL A 20 -4.27 8.10 -5.07
CA VAL A 20 -5.33 7.57 -5.93
C VAL A 20 -5.94 6.34 -5.30
N GLY A 21 -7.26 6.36 -5.11
CA GLY A 21 -8.02 5.28 -4.51
C GLY A 21 -8.26 5.50 -3.02
N LEU A 22 -9.48 5.95 -2.67
CA LEU A 22 -9.91 6.30 -1.32
C LEU A 22 -10.93 5.30 -0.76
N GLY A 23 -10.78 4.02 -1.11
CA GLY A 23 -11.49 2.93 -0.45
C GLY A 23 -11.07 2.80 1.03
N ASN A 24 -11.62 1.82 1.76
CA ASN A 24 -11.38 1.65 3.20
C ASN A 24 -9.89 1.69 3.61
N MET A 25 -9.01 1.09 2.80
CA MET A 25 -7.58 1.09 3.07
C MET A 25 -6.93 2.40 2.62
N GLY A 26 -7.20 2.81 1.37
CA GLY A 26 -6.59 4.02 0.81
C GLY A 26 -6.94 5.27 1.60
N ALA A 27 -8.19 5.43 2.02
CA ALA A 27 -8.60 6.54 2.88
C ALA A 27 -7.83 6.56 4.21
N ALA A 28 -7.65 5.39 4.86
CA ALA A 28 -6.91 5.31 6.11
C ALA A 28 -5.42 5.67 5.94
N LEU A 29 -4.80 5.29 4.81
CA LEU A 29 -3.42 5.65 4.48
C LEU A 29 -3.28 7.14 4.11
N ALA A 30 -4.18 7.65 3.24
CA ALA A 30 -4.17 9.05 2.80
C ALA A 30 -4.39 10.03 3.98
N THR A 31 -5.24 9.67 4.94
CA THR A 31 -5.46 10.49 6.15
C THR A 31 -4.16 10.73 6.93
N ARG A 32 -3.21 9.78 6.94
CA ARG A 32 -1.90 9.96 7.57
C ARG A 32 -1.07 11.05 6.89
N LEU A 33 -1.33 11.29 5.61
CA LEU A 33 -0.61 12.28 4.79
C LEU A 33 -1.30 13.67 4.77
N ALA A 34 -2.48 13.83 5.38
CA ALA A 34 -3.27 15.06 5.30
C ALA A 34 -2.55 16.32 5.84
N GLY A 35 -1.52 16.16 6.67
CA GLY A 35 -0.67 17.29 7.14
C GLY A 35 0.43 17.70 6.14
N GLN A 36 0.49 17.07 4.95
CA GLN A 36 1.45 17.37 3.88
C GLN A 36 0.75 18.10 2.73
N SER A 37 1.53 18.56 1.73
CA SER A 37 0.96 19.00 0.44
C SER A 37 0.39 17.79 -0.29
N LEU A 38 -0.90 17.51 -0.10
CA LEU A 38 -1.58 16.31 -0.56
C LEU A 38 -2.69 16.65 -1.55
N SER A 39 -2.69 15.97 -2.70
CA SER A 39 -3.79 15.93 -3.66
C SER A 39 -4.38 14.52 -3.72
N VAL A 40 -5.70 14.38 -3.69
CA VAL A 40 -6.37 13.06 -3.67
C VAL A 40 -7.34 12.92 -4.85
N PHE A 41 -7.54 11.66 -5.29
CA PHE A 41 -8.49 11.32 -6.34
C PHE A 41 -9.11 9.93 -6.10
N ASP A 42 -10.41 9.83 -6.28
CA ASP A 42 -11.13 8.57 -6.47
C ASP A 42 -12.16 8.76 -7.60
N ASN A 43 -12.47 7.70 -8.35
CA ASN A 43 -13.51 7.74 -9.38
C ASN A 43 -14.93 7.86 -8.81
N ASP A 44 -15.10 7.60 -7.51
CA ASP A 44 -16.30 7.87 -6.74
C ASP A 44 -16.12 9.19 -5.98
N PRO A 45 -16.71 10.32 -6.43
CA PRO A 45 -16.51 11.61 -5.80
C PRO A 45 -16.90 11.65 -4.31
N THR A 46 -17.86 10.81 -3.90
CA THR A 46 -18.33 10.78 -2.50
C THR A 46 -17.25 10.34 -1.52
N LYS A 47 -16.26 9.60 -1.99
CA LYS A 47 -15.11 9.21 -1.17
C LYS A 47 -14.11 10.35 -0.98
N CYS A 48 -14.13 11.35 -1.85
CA CYS A 48 -13.29 12.53 -1.74
C CYS A 48 -13.84 13.53 -0.72
N ASP A 49 -15.13 13.50 -0.38
CA ASP A 49 -15.78 14.47 0.52
C ASP A 49 -15.10 14.53 1.90
N ALA A 50 -14.65 13.38 2.41
CA ALA A 50 -13.94 13.30 3.69
C ALA A 50 -12.56 13.99 3.67
N PHE A 51 -12.02 14.26 2.47
CA PHE A 51 -10.73 14.92 2.25
C PHE A 51 -10.86 16.38 1.84
N ALA A 52 -12.08 16.91 1.68
CA ALA A 52 -12.34 18.32 1.41
C ALA A 52 -12.10 19.18 2.68
N VAL A 53 -10.87 19.12 3.21
CA VAL A 53 -10.40 19.82 4.41
C VAL A 53 -9.24 20.75 4.07
N ASP A 54 -8.96 21.72 4.89
CA ASP A 54 -7.88 22.68 4.67
C ASP A 54 -6.53 21.96 4.48
N GLY A 55 -5.85 22.28 3.38
CA GLY A 55 -4.54 21.74 3.03
C GLY A 55 -4.57 20.47 2.20
N VAL A 56 -5.73 19.87 1.92
CA VAL A 56 -5.86 18.72 1.00
C VAL A 56 -6.61 19.17 -0.25
N GLU A 57 -6.02 18.92 -1.42
CA GLU A 57 -6.63 19.22 -2.71
C GLU A 57 -7.38 17.99 -3.23
N VAL A 58 -8.64 18.16 -3.62
CA VAL A 58 -9.42 17.13 -4.31
C VAL A 58 -9.30 17.36 -5.81
N ALA A 59 -8.49 16.54 -6.48
CA ALA A 59 -8.29 16.62 -7.91
C ALA A 59 -9.53 16.14 -8.68
N LYS A 60 -9.86 16.81 -9.79
CA LYS A 60 -11.01 16.48 -10.66
C LYS A 60 -10.68 15.39 -11.69
N SER A 61 -9.40 15.09 -11.88
CA SER A 61 -8.90 14.08 -12.81
C SER A 61 -7.54 13.58 -12.41
N LEU A 62 -7.12 12.43 -12.96
CA LEU A 62 -5.76 11.91 -12.81
C LEU A 62 -4.72 12.88 -13.42
N ALA A 63 -5.07 13.59 -14.50
CA ALA A 63 -4.21 14.62 -15.10
C ALA A 63 -3.92 15.77 -14.13
N GLU A 64 -4.96 16.28 -13.45
CA GLU A 64 -4.82 17.32 -12.44
C GLU A 64 -3.99 16.85 -11.25
N LEU A 65 -4.28 15.65 -10.73
CA LEU A 65 -3.51 15.05 -9.64
C LEU A 65 -2.02 14.93 -10.01
N ALA A 66 -1.69 14.44 -11.21
CA ALA A 66 -0.30 14.32 -11.67
C ALA A 66 0.41 15.68 -11.71
N THR A 67 -0.29 16.75 -12.14
CA THR A 67 0.28 18.10 -12.20
C THR A 67 0.67 18.64 -10.81
N HIS A 68 -0.08 18.26 -9.79
CA HIS A 68 0.10 18.72 -8.40
C HIS A 68 0.91 17.77 -7.52
N SER A 69 1.49 16.72 -8.11
CA SER A 69 2.19 15.67 -7.35
C SER A 69 3.60 15.46 -7.86
N ASP A 70 4.47 15.00 -6.97
CA ASP A 70 5.82 14.51 -7.29
C ASP A 70 5.92 13.00 -6.95
N ILE A 71 5.22 12.57 -5.88
CA ILE A 71 5.09 11.16 -5.50
C ILE A 71 3.60 10.80 -5.51
N ILE A 72 3.21 9.80 -6.29
CA ILE A 72 1.83 9.37 -6.43
C ILE A 72 1.67 7.97 -5.85
N PHE A 73 0.87 7.87 -4.80
CA PHE A 73 0.46 6.62 -4.19
C PHE A 73 -0.80 6.09 -4.86
N THR A 74 -0.86 4.79 -5.09
CA THR A 74 -2.08 4.12 -5.56
C THR A 74 -2.50 3.04 -4.56
N CYS A 75 -3.78 3.00 -4.17
CA CYS A 75 -4.33 1.95 -3.31
C CYS A 75 -5.68 1.50 -3.87
N LEU A 76 -5.64 0.56 -4.79
CA LEU A 76 -6.72 0.18 -5.70
C LEU A 76 -7.17 -1.27 -5.44
N PRO A 77 -8.31 -1.71 -5.99
CA PRO A 77 -8.82 -3.06 -5.77
C PRO A 77 -7.92 -4.18 -6.29
N THR A 78 -7.28 -4.01 -7.45
CA THR A 78 -6.46 -5.03 -8.11
C THR A 78 -5.35 -4.39 -8.94
N SER A 79 -4.31 -5.16 -9.28
CA SER A 79 -3.26 -4.72 -10.22
C SER A 79 -3.80 -4.36 -11.61
N ALA A 80 -4.87 -5.01 -12.08
CA ALA A 80 -5.52 -4.65 -13.36
C ALA A 80 -6.13 -3.24 -13.30
N VAL A 81 -6.70 -2.84 -12.17
CA VAL A 81 -7.19 -1.47 -11.95
C VAL A 81 -6.01 -0.50 -11.87
N THR A 82 -4.90 -0.88 -11.22
CA THR A 82 -3.68 -0.07 -11.21
C THR A 82 -3.16 0.15 -12.63
N GLU A 83 -3.12 -0.89 -13.46
CA GLU A 83 -2.73 -0.77 -14.88
C GLU A 83 -3.65 0.19 -15.65
N SER A 84 -4.97 0.09 -15.44
CA SER A 84 -5.94 1.00 -16.07
C SER A 84 -5.76 2.45 -15.62
N VAL A 85 -5.48 2.69 -14.34
CA VAL A 85 -5.20 4.03 -13.80
C VAL A 85 -3.89 4.59 -14.34
N LEU A 86 -2.89 3.75 -14.58
CA LEU A 86 -1.61 4.19 -15.15
C LEU A 86 -1.69 4.41 -16.66
N PHE A 87 -2.24 3.45 -17.40
CA PHE A 87 -2.12 3.37 -18.86
C PHE A 87 -3.44 3.37 -19.63
N GLY A 88 -4.58 3.47 -18.95
CA GLY A 88 -5.90 3.60 -19.61
C GLY A 88 -6.04 4.92 -20.37
N PRO A 89 -7.15 5.11 -21.09
CA PRO A 89 -7.39 6.29 -21.94
C PRO A 89 -7.24 7.62 -21.19
N ASP A 90 -7.75 7.69 -19.95
CA ASP A 90 -7.66 8.86 -19.07
C ASP A 90 -6.64 8.64 -17.94
N GLY A 91 -5.63 7.78 -18.17
CA GLY A 91 -4.66 7.36 -17.17
C GLY A 91 -3.59 8.41 -16.87
N LEU A 92 -2.76 8.08 -15.89
CA LEU A 92 -1.69 8.97 -15.42
C LEU A 92 -0.55 9.13 -16.43
N SER A 93 -0.20 8.05 -17.17
CA SER A 93 1.03 7.98 -17.97
C SER A 93 1.28 9.17 -18.90
N PRO A 94 0.27 9.73 -19.64
CA PRO A 94 0.51 10.91 -20.50
C PRO A 94 0.88 12.19 -19.75
N HIS A 95 0.64 12.23 -18.43
CA HIS A 95 0.85 13.40 -17.57
C HIS A 95 2.07 13.25 -16.65
N LEU A 96 2.73 12.08 -16.70
CA LEU A 96 3.92 11.79 -15.91
C LEU A 96 5.22 12.20 -16.65
N SER A 97 6.26 12.42 -15.89
CA SER A 97 7.61 12.69 -16.37
C SER A 97 8.65 12.10 -15.41
N SER A 98 9.93 12.18 -15.74
CA SER A 98 11.03 11.67 -14.91
C SER A 98 11.12 12.26 -13.49
N ARG A 99 10.34 13.31 -13.18
CA ARG A 99 10.23 13.87 -11.83
C ARG A 99 9.28 13.09 -10.92
N HIS A 100 8.44 12.22 -11.49
CA HIS A 100 7.41 11.50 -10.73
C HIS A 100 7.92 10.15 -10.23
N ILE A 101 7.41 9.78 -9.07
CA ILE A 101 7.54 8.43 -8.51
C ILE A 101 6.14 7.86 -8.28
N ILE A 102 5.92 6.65 -8.76
CA ILE A 102 4.70 5.88 -8.48
C ILE A 102 4.98 4.88 -7.38
N VAL A 103 4.14 4.88 -6.33
CA VAL A 103 4.22 3.94 -5.20
C VAL A 103 2.92 3.15 -5.13
N GLU A 104 2.95 1.91 -5.55
CA GLU A 104 1.79 1.03 -5.58
C GLU A 104 1.58 0.36 -4.22
N MET A 105 0.52 0.75 -3.50
CA MET A 105 0.16 0.18 -2.19
C MET A 105 -0.99 -0.84 -2.29
N THR A 106 -1.45 -1.15 -3.50
CA THR A 106 -2.44 -2.18 -3.79
C THR A 106 -1.92 -3.56 -3.36
N SER A 107 -2.80 -4.49 -2.99
CA SER A 107 -2.40 -5.91 -2.90
C SER A 107 -2.41 -6.49 -4.31
N GLY A 108 -1.23 -6.62 -4.92
CA GLY A 108 -1.06 -6.88 -6.33
C GLY A 108 -0.28 -8.14 -6.67
N ASP A 109 -0.07 -8.34 -7.98
CA ASP A 109 0.72 -9.43 -8.56
C ASP A 109 2.18 -8.96 -8.77
N PRO A 110 3.18 -9.68 -8.22
CA PRO A 110 4.60 -9.36 -8.40
C PRO A 110 5.06 -9.28 -9.86
N ALA A 111 4.50 -10.11 -10.75
CA ALA A 111 4.88 -10.11 -12.16
C ALA A 111 4.32 -8.85 -12.86
N GLN A 112 3.09 -8.48 -12.54
CA GLN A 112 2.45 -7.29 -13.07
C GLN A 112 3.16 -6.02 -12.59
N SER A 113 3.57 -5.94 -11.31
CA SER A 113 4.37 -4.82 -10.81
C SER A 113 5.69 -4.65 -11.57
N ARG A 114 6.38 -5.73 -11.88
CA ARG A 114 7.60 -5.67 -12.71
C ARG A 114 7.34 -5.20 -14.13
N ASP A 115 6.20 -5.59 -14.74
CA ASP A 115 5.82 -5.09 -16.07
C ASP A 115 5.47 -3.61 -16.05
N LEU A 116 4.67 -3.16 -15.07
CA LEU A 116 4.34 -1.74 -14.89
C LEU A 116 5.61 -0.90 -14.71
N ALA A 117 6.54 -1.34 -13.85
CA ALA A 117 7.82 -0.67 -13.64
C ALA A 117 8.66 -0.58 -14.91
N ARG A 118 8.71 -1.67 -15.71
CA ARG A 118 9.43 -1.69 -16.98
C ARG A 118 8.85 -0.67 -17.98
N ARG A 119 7.53 -0.62 -18.10
CA ARG A 119 6.82 0.31 -19.01
C ARG A 119 7.01 1.77 -18.58
N LEU A 120 6.92 2.06 -17.28
CA LEU A 120 7.16 3.40 -16.74
C LEU A 120 8.61 3.85 -16.92
N ALA A 121 9.55 2.92 -16.80
CA ALA A 121 10.98 3.21 -17.01
C ALA A 121 11.34 3.60 -18.46
N GLU A 122 10.49 3.28 -19.45
CA GLU A 122 10.64 3.75 -20.84
C GLU A 122 10.51 5.29 -20.94
N SER A 123 9.87 5.92 -19.96
CA SER A 123 9.74 7.37 -19.80
C SER A 123 10.51 7.92 -18.58
N ASP A 124 11.50 7.17 -18.10
CA ASP A 124 12.32 7.51 -16.92
C ASP A 124 11.50 7.73 -15.62
N ILE A 125 10.30 7.16 -15.51
CA ILE A 125 9.44 7.26 -14.33
C ILE A 125 9.81 6.14 -13.37
N CYS A 126 10.04 6.48 -12.09
CA CYS A 126 10.33 5.51 -11.05
C CYS A 126 9.05 4.86 -10.52
N PHE A 127 9.14 3.56 -10.25
CA PHE A 127 8.06 2.77 -9.66
C PHE A 127 8.58 1.92 -8.49
N ALA A 128 7.74 1.80 -7.45
CA ALA A 128 7.92 0.87 -6.35
C ALA A 128 6.58 0.23 -5.99
N ASP A 129 6.60 -1.02 -5.58
CA ASP A 129 5.48 -1.66 -4.92
C ASP A 129 5.65 -1.59 -3.40
N ALA A 130 4.60 -1.22 -2.70
CA ALA A 130 4.62 -1.01 -1.26
C ALA A 130 3.31 -1.49 -0.60
N PRO A 131 2.90 -2.75 -0.83
CA PRO A 131 1.67 -3.27 -0.25
C PRO A 131 1.72 -3.24 1.28
N VAL A 132 0.53 -3.20 1.89
CA VAL A 132 0.37 -3.03 3.33
C VAL A 132 -0.26 -4.25 4.01
N SER A 133 0.05 -4.44 5.29
CA SER A 133 -0.51 -5.51 6.12
C SER A 133 -0.77 -5.02 7.54
N GLY A 134 -2.00 -5.26 8.07
CA GLY A 134 -2.42 -4.83 9.42
C GLY A 134 -3.81 -4.20 9.45
N GLY A 135 -4.50 -4.16 8.29
CA GLY A 135 -5.87 -3.68 8.15
C GLY A 135 -6.02 -2.15 8.30
N PRO A 136 -7.23 -1.61 8.06
CA PRO A 136 -7.48 -0.17 8.12
C PRO A 136 -7.25 0.43 9.52
N ARG A 137 -7.40 -0.35 10.59
CA ARG A 137 -7.10 0.09 11.95
C ARG A 137 -5.60 0.35 12.10
N GLY A 138 -4.74 -0.61 11.72
CA GLY A 138 -3.30 -0.44 11.76
C GLY A 138 -2.80 0.74 10.91
N ALA A 139 -3.49 1.03 9.78
CA ALA A 139 -3.20 2.21 8.96
C ALA A 139 -3.52 3.51 9.72
N ARG A 140 -4.71 3.63 10.32
CA ARG A 140 -5.09 4.81 11.12
C ARG A 140 -4.17 5.03 12.32
N ASP A 141 -3.78 3.94 12.99
CA ASP A 141 -2.91 3.98 14.16
C ASP A 141 -1.43 4.23 13.79
N GLY A 142 -1.07 4.22 12.49
CA GLY A 142 0.30 4.44 12.02
C GLY A 142 1.25 3.29 12.31
N VAL A 143 0.73 2.08 12.48
CA VAL A 143 1.48 0.86 12.79
C VAL A 143 1.34 -0.25 11.75
N ILE A 144 0.71 0.05 10.61
CA ILE A 144 0.55 -0.92 9.52
C ILE A 144 1.92 -1.30 8.95
N ALA A 145 2.14 -2.58 8.64
CA ALA A 145 3.35 -2.98 7.95
C ALA A 145 3.31 -2.52 6.49
N ILE A 146 4.32 -1.76 6.04
CA ILE A 146 4.57 -1.39 4.64
C ILE A 146 5.71 -2.27 4.14
N ILE A 147 5.47 -3.05 3.10
CA ILE A 147 6.43 -4.02 2.56
C ILE A 147 6.93 -3.47 1.22
N PHE A 148 8.05 -2.78 1.24
CA PHE A 148 8.57 -2.04 0.08
C PHE A 148 9.38 -2.94 -0.85
N GLY A 149 9.04 -2.92 -2.14
CA GLY A 149 9.80 -3.49 -3.26
C GLY A 149 10.25 -2.40 -4.22
N GLY A 150 11.55 -2.24 -4.35
CA GLY A 150 12.19 -1.24 -5.19
C GLY A 150 13.68 -1.14 -4.88
N SER A 151 14.46 -0.37 -5.67
CA SER A 151 15.90 -0.24 -5.45
C SER A 151 16.25 0.41 -4.11
N ASP A 152 17.41 0.09 -3.56
CA ASP A 152 17.93 0.71 -2.33
C ASP A 152 17.95 2.25 -2.38
N PRO A 153 18.38 2.90 -3.47
CA PRO A 153 18.33 4.37 -3.55
C PRO A 153 16.90 4.90 -3.47
N LEU A 154 15.95 4.25 -4.15
CA LEU A 154 14.53 4.64 -4.14
C LEU A 154 13.91 4.46 -2.75
N TYR A 155 14.24 3.36 -2.06
CA TYR A 155 13.83 3.13 -0.68
C TYR A 155 14.29 4.26 0.25
N LYS A 156 15.58 4.62 0.19
CA LYS A 156 16.14 5.69 1.03
C LYS A 156 15.46 7.04 0.81
N ILE A 157 15.06 7.33 -0.42
CA ILE A 157 14.38 8.56 -0.79
C ILE A 157 12.93 8.56 -0.30
N LEU A 158 12.22 7.43 -0.43
CA LEU A 158 10.80 7.31 -0.05
C LEU A 158 10.60 7.07 1.44
N HIS A 159 11.59 6.53 2.14
CA HIS A 159 11.48 6.17 3.56
C HIS A 159 10.96 7.32 4.45
N PRO A 160 11.43 8.59 4.32
CA PRO A 160 10.88 9.68 5.13
C PRO A 160 9.38 9.90 4.91
N VAL A 161 8.90 9.80 3.67
CA VAL A 161 7.46 9.98 3.35
C VAL A 161 6.65 8.78 3.83
N LEU A 162 7.15 7.56 3.61
CA LEU A 162 6.49 6.34 4.12
C LEU A 162 6.41 6.33 5.65
N SER A 163 7.40 6.94 6.34
CA SER A 163 7.42 7.06 7.81
C SER A 163 6.32 7.97 8.37
N ILE A 164 5.72 8.84 7.55
CA ILE A 164 4.52 9.60 7.94
C ILE A 164 3.31 8.66 8.01
N ILE A 165 3.25 7.67 7.12
CA ILE A 165 2.16 6.70 7.06
C ILE A 165 2.28 5.67 8.20
N SER A 166 3.48 5.11 8.40
CA SER A 166 3.71 4.05 9.40
C SER A 166 5.13 4.02 9.93
N CYS A 167 5.28 3.59 11.19
CA CYS A 167 6.58 3.30 11.77
C CYS A 167 7.14 1.92 11.38
N ASN A 168 6.36 1.04 10.73
CA ASN A 168 6.74 -0.32 10.37
C ASN A 168 6.97 -0.43 8.86
N ILE A 169 8.18 -0.16 8.40
CA ILE A 169 8.55 -0.18 6.98
C ILE A 169 9.67 -1.19 6.75
N PHE A 170 9.47 -2.10 5.80
CA PHE A 170 10.41 -3.18 5.50
C PHE A 170 10.80 -3.14 4.03
N HIS A 171 12.10 -3.07 3.74
CA HIS A 171 12.61 -3.21 2.37
C HIS A 171 12.77 -4.70 2.04
N ALA A 172 11.94 -5.19 1.14
CA ALA A 172 11.88 -6.61 0.78
C ALA A 172 12.83 -7.00 -0.37
N GLY A 173 13.34 -6.03 -1.12
CA GLY A 173 14.17 -6.22 -2.30
C GLY A 173 13.71 -5.39 -3.49
N ASP A 174 14.06 -5.80 -4.71
CA ASP A 174 13.68 -5.12 -5.94
C ASP A 174 12.16 -5.13 -6.20
N VAL A 175 11.73 -4.39 -7.22
CA VAL A 175 10.31 -4.29 -7.62
C VAL A 175 9.65 -5.66 -7.75
N GLY A 176 8.48 -5.81 -7.17
CA GLY A 176 7.70 -7.04 -7.06
C GLY A 176 8.02 -7.85 -5.80
N ALA A 177 9.11 -7.54 -5.06
CA ALA A 177 9.42 -8.24 -3.81
C ALA A 177 8.41 -7.92 -2.71
N GLY A 178 7.92 -6.69 -2.61
CA GLY A 178 6.88 -6.29 -1.69
C GLY A 178 5.61 -7.11 -1.88
N HIS A 179 5.10 -7.19 -3.11
CA HIS A 179 3.93 -8.00 -3.45
C HIS A 179 4.16 -9.49 -3.24
N ALA A 180 5.36 -10.02 -3.54
CA ALA A 180 5.67 -11.42 -3.28
C ALA A 180 5.60 -11.75 -1.78
N VAL A 181 6.22 -10.93 -0.93
CA VAL A 181 6.14 -11.09 0.53
C VAL A 181 4.71 -10.92 1.02
N LYS A 182 3.95 -9.94 0.48
CA LYS A 182 2.54 -9.75 0.84
C LYS A 182 1.68 -10.96 0.48
N ALA A 183 1.87 -11.55 -0.69
CA ALA A 183 1.16 -12.75 -1.11
C ALA A 183 1.48 -13.94 -0.17
N GLY A 184 2.76 -14.15 0.16
CA GLY A 184 3.19 -15.16 1.12
C GLY A 184 2.59 -14.95 2.51
N ASN A 185 2.61 -13.70 3.00
CA ASN A 185 1.98 -13.33 4.28
C ASN A 185 0.48 -13.64 4.30
N ASN A 186 -0.24 -13.32 3.21
CA ASN A 186 -1.67 -13.58 3.12
C ASN A 186 -1.97 -15.09 3.07
N LEU A 187 -1.17 -15.86 2.34
CA LEU A 187 -1.28 -17.32 2.29
C LEU A 187 -1.04 -17.94 3.68
N LEU A 188 0.03 -17.53 4.37
CA LEU A 188 0.32 -18.02 5.71
C LEU A 188 -0.80 -17.69 6.70
N ASN A 189 -1.33 -16.45 6.65
CA ASN A 189 -2.46 -16.05 7.48
C ASN A 189 -3.69 -16.92 7.21
N LEU A 190 -4.00 -17.20 5.95
CA LEU A 190 -5.12 -18.07 5.57
C LEU A 190 -4.94 -19.49 6.11
N ILE A 191 -3.77 -20.09 5.92
CA ILE A 191 -3.45 -21.44 6.43
C ILE A 191 -3.58 -21.48 7.94
N CYS A 192 -2.99 -20.53 8.66
CA CYS A 192 -3.09 -20.44 10.13
C CYS A 192 -4.55 -20.31 10.59
N ARG A 193 -5.35 -19.50 9.90
CA ARG A 193 -6.79 -19.32 10.22
C ARG A 193 -7.55 -20.62 10.04
N MET A 194 -7.38 -21.30 8.91
CA MET A 194 -8.06 -22.58 8.65
C MET A 194 -7.65 -23.64 9.67
N ALA A 195 -6.35 -23.80 9.92
CA ALA A 195 -5.83 -24.74 10.91
C ALA A 195 -6.37 -24.42 12.31
N THR A 196 -6.48 -23.15 12.69
CA THR A 196 -7.00 -22.74 14.00
C THR A 196 -8.47 -23.11 14.13
N PHE A 197 -9.30 -22.89 13.09
CA PHE A 197 -10.71 -23.29 13.12
C PHE A 197 -10.87 -24.81 13.26
N GLU A 198 -10.10 -25.61 12.52
CA GLU A 198 -10.12 -27.07 12.64
C GLU A 198 -9.74 -27.53 14.05
N VAL A 199 -8.64 -26.98 14.61
CA VAL A 199 -8.20 -27.33 15.96
C VAL A 199 -9.23 -26.94 17.02
N VAL A 200 -9.81 -25.75 16.95
CA VAL A 200 -10.86 -25.30 17.89
C VAL A 200 -12.09 -26.22 17.78
N SER A 201 -12.51 -26.56 16.55
CA SER A 201 -13.63 -27.49 16.32
C SER A 201 -13.36 -28.88 16.94
N LEU A 202 -12.14 -29.39 16.76
CA LEU A 202 -11.73 -30.66 17.37
C LEU A 202 -11.80 -30.61 18.91
N LEU A 203 -11.28 -29.53 19.52
CA LEU A 203 -11.31 -29.35 20.98
C LEU A 203 -12.72 -29.24 21.53
N VAL A 204 -13.61 -28.54 20.82
CA VAL A 204 -15.05 -28.47 21.19
C VAL A 204 -15.71 -29.87 21.20
N ASN A 205 -15.40 -30.71 20.23
CA ASN A 205 -15.89 -32.08 20.18
C ASN A 205 -15.37 -32.95 21.34
N THR A 206 -14.28 -32.56 21.98
CA THR A 206 -13.75 -33.20 23.20
C THR A 206 -14.26 -32.57 24.50
N GLY A 207 -15.18 -31.61 24.42
CA GLY A 207 -15.81 -30.96 25.58
C GLY A 207 -15.12 -29.69 26.07
N VAL A 208 -14.12 -29.17 25.36
CA VAL A 208 -13.48 -27.86 25.69
C VAL A 208 -14.37 -26.74 25.16
N ALA A 209 -14.70 -25.76 26.01
CA ALA A 209 -15.46 -24.59 25.58
C ALA A 209 -14.67 -23.77 24.55
N PRO A 210 -15.28 -23.21 23.46
CA PRO A 210 -14.59 -22.55 22.37
C PRO A 210 -13.72 -21.37 22.83
N ASP A 211 -14.25 -20.51 23.69
CA ASP A 211 -13.57 -19.36 24.27
C ASP A 211 -12.33 -19.77 25.06
N LYS A 212 -12.41 -20.84 25.85
CA LYS A 212 -11.26 -21.40 26.57
C LYS A 212 -10.21 -21.98 25.63
N ALA A 213 -10.65 -22.68 24.58
CA ALA A 213 -9.74 -23.22 23.57
C ALA A 213 -8.92 -22.09 22.92
N VAL A 214 -9.56 -21.03 22.47
CA VAL A 214 -8.89 -19.86 21.84
C VAL A 214 -7.96 -19.18 22.82
N ASP A 215 -8.39 -18.90 24.07
CA ASP A 215 -7.57 -18.23 25.10
C ASP A 215 -6.30 -19.05 25.45
N ILE A 216 -6.42 -20.36 25.55
CA ILE A 216 -5.29 -21.25 25.82
C ILE A 216 -4.33 -21.29 24.63
N LEU A 217 -4.84 -21.43 23.40
CA LEU A 217 -4.02 -21.45 22.19
C LEU A 217 -3.26 -20.14 22.02
N GLN A 218 -3.90 -18.99 22.25
CA GLN A 218 -3.28 -17.67 22.15
C GLN A 218 -2.15 -17.49 23.19
N LYS A 219 -2.24 -18.11 24.36
CA LYS A 219 -1.20 -18.05 25.42
C LYS A 219 -0.19 -19.18 25.31
N SER A 220 -0.28 -20.04 24.32
CA SER A 220 0.58 -21.19 24.09
C SER A 220 1.39 -21.05 22.80
N SER A 221 2.20 -22.07 22.46
CA SER A 221 3.00 -22.08 21.22
C SER A 221 2.17 -22.11 19.92
N GLY A 222 0.89 -22.41 19.99
CA GLY A 222 -0.05 -22.39 18.86
C GLY A 222 -0.58 -21.00 18.49
N ARG A 223 -0.13 -19.94 19.18
CA ARG A 223 -0.57 -18.56 18.91
C ARG A 223 -0.31 -18.14 17.47
N ASN A 224 -1.27 -17.43 16.90
CA ASN A 224 -1.18 -16.87 15.57
C ASN A 224 -2.20 -15.72 15.42
N TYR A 225 -2.22 -15.05 14.26
CA TYR A 225 -3.11 -13.91 14.03
C TYR A 225 -4.62 -14.27 14.17
N ALA A 226 -5.02 -15.50 13.86
CA ALA A 226 -6.41 -15.91 14.00
C ALA A 226 -6.82 -16.06 15.48
N THR A 227 -5.95 -16.56 16.35
CA THR A 227 -6.21 -16.65 17.80
C THR A 227 -6.19 -15.28 18.47
N GLU A 228 -5.49 -14.27 17.89
CA GLU A 228 -5.37 -12.93 18.46
C GLU A 228 -6.55 -12.01 18.10
N ILE A 229 -7.03 -12.07 16.86
CA ILE A 229 -7.93 -11.04 16.32
C ILE A 229 -9.23 -11.61 15.72
N THR A 230 -9.23 -12.86 15.25
CA THR A 230 -10.32 -13.39 14.43
C THR A 230 -11.34 -14.20 15.24
N LEU A 231 -10.95 -14.78 16.34
CA LEU A 231 -11.75 -15.61 17.25
C LEU A 231 -11.87 -14.95 18.62
#